data_c515804488aff47f78afc9897724a921
#
_entry.id   c515804488aff47f78afc9897724a921
#
_cell.length_a   1.000
_cell.length_b   1.000
_cell.length_c   1.000
_cell.angle_alpha   90.00
_cell.angle_beta   90.00
_cell.angle_gamma   90.00
#
_symmetry.space_group_name_H-M   'P 1'
#
loop_
_entity.id
_entity.type
_entity.pdbx_description
1 polymer ?
#
loop_
_entity_poly.entity_id
_entity_poly.type
_entity_poly.pdbx_seq_one_letter_code
_entity_poly.pdbx_strand_id
1 'polypeptide(L)'
;MMESQRQTHSGGGGFTLRSSMGRGLPMLLIPIIVLILILFSGNFYFLEYFHVVVGSAWTGMDLVMGLFFAFIMRGLSNIERAEVSKRLIPMMLFFMPSIATTTITAGIYLAAGLGIDFFSIYFIITAIIALILTVQGLLIFLPNELRIYSEILRGSRNVEKIVRLTMFNLKLSLSQLVLQIVIIVFMAHFATGGSL
;
A
#
# COMPACT_ATOMS: atom_id res chain seq x y z
N MET A 1 57.42 10.93 -3.76
CA MET A 1 56.50 10.46 -4.79
C MET A 1 55.30 9.91 -4.07
N MET A 2 54.37 10.78 -3.70
CA MET A 2 53.10 10.44 -3.04
C MET A 2 52.00 10.67 -4.04
N GLU A 3 51.54 9.58 -4.64
CA GLU A 3 50.44 9.58 -5.61
C GLU A 3 49.12 9.61 -4.85
N SER A 4 48.47 10.79 -4.92
CA SER A 4 47.16 11.09 -4.39
C SER A 4 46.10 10.20 -5.05
N GLN A 5 45.62 9.19 -4.35
CA GLN A 5 44.42 8.46 -4.73
C GLN A 5 43.20 9.37 -4.58
N ARG A 6 42.85 10.06 -5.65
CA ARG A 6 41.52 10.65 -5.85
C ARG A 6 40.50 9.52 -5.95
N GLN A 7 39.88 9.16 -4.83
CA GLN A 7 38.64 8.42 -4.88
C GLN A 7 37.54 9.31 -5.51
N THR A 8 37.29 9.05 -6.78
CA THR A 8 36.11 9.57 -7.48
C THR A 8 34.88 8.89 -6.87
N HIS A 9 34.27 9.54 -5.92
CA HIS A 9 32.87 9.26 -5.57
C HIS A 9 31.98 9.63 -6.75
N SER A 10 31.90 8.74 -7.74
CA SER A 10 30.95 8.85 -8.84
C SER A 10 29.61 8.27 -8.42
N GLY A 11 28.57 9.11 -8.43
CA GLY A 11 27.24 8.67 -8.76
C GLY A 11 26.32 8.27 -7.64
N GLY A 12 26.14 9.10 -6.63
CA GLY A 12 24.87 9.13 -5.93
C GLY A 12 23.83 9.75 -6.86
N GLY A 13 23.12 8.95 -7.67
CA GLY A 13 22.01 9.44 -8.48
C GLY A 13 20.99 10.12 -7.56
N GLY A 14 21.00 11.47 -7.58
CA GLY A 14 20.12 12.27 -6.73
C GLY A 14 18.67 11.83 -6.92
N PHE A 15 17.99 11.55 -5.83
CA PHE A 15 16.55 11.27 -5.81
C PHE A 15 15.84 12.50 -6.37
N THR A 16 15.42 12.47 -7.62
CA THR A 16 14.70 13.57 -8.27
C THR A 16 13.22 13.23 -8.36
N LEU A 17 12.36 14.24 -8.28
CA LEU A 17 10.92 14.10 -8.53
C LEU A 17 10.64 13.30 -9.81
N ARG A 18 11.38 13.59 -10.86
CA ARG A 18 11.23 12.94 -12.19
C ARG A 18 11.54 11.45 -12.14
N SER A 19 12.57 11.00 -11.38
CA SER A 19 12.93 9.58 -11.27
C SER A 19 11.93 8.81 -10.39
N SER A 20 11.36 9.45 -9.39
CA SER A 20 10.32 8.86 -8.52
C SER A 20 8.98 8.75 -9.25
N MET A 21 8.57 9.78 -9.97
CA MET A 21 7.34 9.77 -10.77
C MET A 21 7.41 8.75 -11.92
N GLY A 22 8.55 8.64 -12.60
CA GLY A 22 8.71 7.68 -13.70
C GLY A 22 8.54 6.21 -13.28
N ARG A 23 8.89 5.86 -12.02
CA ARG A 23 8.70 4.51 -11.48
C ARG A 23 7.38 4.32 -10.75
N GLY A 24 6.89 5.35 -10.08
CA GLY A 24 5.66 5.29 -9.29
C GLY A 24 4.40 5.37 -10.15
N LEU A 25 4.41 6.16 -11.22
CA LEU A 25 3.24 6.37 -12.07
C LEU A 25 2.68 5.07 -12.69
N PRO A 26 3.51 4.16 -13.24
CA PRO A 26 3.01 2.85 -13.67
C PRO A 26 2.36 2.04 -12.54
N MET A 27 2.93 2.06 -11.34
CA MET A 27 2.37 1.36 -10.17
C MET A 27 1.01 1.91 -9.75
N LEU A 28 0.78 3.21 -9.94
CA LEU A 28 -0.50 3.85 -9.71
C LEU A 28 -1.51 3.50 -10.81
N LEU A 29 -1.11 3.61 -12.08
CA LEU A 29 -2.03 3.57 -13.22
C LEU A 29 -2.40 2.15 -13.64
N ILE A 30 -1.48 1.17 -13.57
CA ILE A 30 -1.73 -0.19 -14.06
C ILE A 30 -2.95 -0.83 -13.39
N PRO A 31 -3.09 -0.89 -12.05
CA PRO A 31 -4.26 -1.49 -11.43
C PRO A 31 -5.56 -0.77 -11.80
N ILE A 32 -5.52 0.56 -11.91
CA ILE A 32 -6.68 1.37 -12.27
C ILE A 32 -7.12 1.08 -13.72
N ILE A 33 -6.19 1.09 -14.66
CA ILE A 33 -6.48 0.80 -16.08
C ILE A 33 -7.02 -0.62 -16.24
N VAL A 34 -6.41 -1.60 -15.59
CA VAL A 34 -6.86 -3.00 -15.63
C VAL A 34 -8.28 -3.11 -15.08
N LEU A 35 -8.59 -2.49 -13.94
CA LEU A 35 -9.95 -2.49 -13.40
C LEU A 35 -10.95 -1.86 -14.38
N ILE A 36 -10.63 -0.72 -14.98
CA ILE A 36 -11.48 -0.04 -15.95
C ILE A 36 -11.77 -0.96 -17.15
N LEU A 37 -10.74 -1.61 -17.70
CA LEU A 37 -10.91 -2.53 -18.82
C LEU A 37 -11.78 -3.74 -18.46
N ILE A 38 -11.63 -4.29 -17.26
CA ILE A 38 -12.45 -5.39 -16.74
C ILE A 38 -13.90 -4.95 -16.59
N LEU A 39 -14.18 -3.78 -16.02
CA LEU A 39 -15.53 -3.25 -15.87
C LEU A 39 -16.19 -3.03 -17.25
N PHE A 40 -15.47 -2.51 -18.24
CA PHE A 40 -15.98 -2.37 -19.60
C PHE A 40 -16.25 -3.70 -20.30
N SER A 41 -15.48 -4.75 -19.99
CA SER A 41 -15.70 -6.07 -20.56
C SER A 41 -17.00 -6.75 -20.08
N GLY A 42 -17.54 -6.29 -18.95
CA GLY A 42 -18.70 -6.92 -18.31
C GLY A 42 -18.46 -8.35 -17.81
N ASN A 43 -17.22 -8.84 -17.86
CA ASN A 43 -16.87 -10.20 -17.47
C ASN A 43 -16.69 -10.31 -15.95
N PHE A 44 -17.67 -10.95 -15.32
CA PHE A 44 -17.72 -11.08 -13.88
C PHE A 44 -16.59 -11.95 -13.29
N TYR A 45 -16.17 -12.99 -14.01
CA TYR A 45 -15.04 -13.83 -13.61
C TYR A 45 -13.74 -13.06 -13.53
N PHE A 46 -13.45 -12.19 -14.50
CA PHE A 46 -12.25 -11.35 -14.44
C PHE A 46 -12.31 -10.31 -13.34
N LEU A 47 -13.51 -9.80 -13.02
CA LEU A 47 -13.68 -8.86 -11.92
C LEU A 47 -13.40 -9.52 -10.57
N GLU A 48 -13.92 -10.73 -10.35
CA GLU A 48 -13.66 -11.53 -9.14
C GLU A 48 -12.17 -11.87 -9.01
N TYR A 49 -11.58 -12.41 -10.08
CA TYR A 49 -10.15 -12.72 -10.14
C TYR A 49 -9.29 -11.50 -9.80
N PHE A 50 -9.58 -10.36 -10.41
CA PHE A 50 -8.87 -9.11 -10.14
C PHE A 50 -9.01 -8.68 -8.69
N HIS A 51 -10.22 -8.69 -8.14
CA HIS A 51 -10.47 -8.33 -6.74
C HIS A 51 -9.66 -9.21 -5.79
N VAL A 52 -9.66 -10.51 -5.99
CA VAL A 52 -8.92 -11.47 -5.17
C VAL A 52 -7.41 -11.24 -5.27
N VAL A 53 -6.87 -11.08 -6.48
CA VAL A 53 -5.43 -10.89 -6.70
C VAL A 53 -4.94 -9.58 -6.09
N VAL A 54 -5.64 -8.47 -6.36
CA VAL A 54 -5.21 -7.16 -5.86
C VAL A 54 -5.46 -7.02 -4.35
N GLY A 55 -6.54 -7.61 -3.84
CA GLY A 55 -6.80 -7.70 -2.40
C GLY A 55 -5.74 -8.52 -1.66
N SER A 56 -5.34 -9.66 -2.24
CA SER A 56 -4.26 -10.48 -1.69
C SER A 56 -2.91 -9.75 -1.72
N ALA A 57 -2.63 -8.99 -2.79
CA ALA A 57 -1.44 -8.16 -2.88
C ALA A 57 -1.42 -7.07 -1.79
N TRP A 58 -2.55 -6.42 -1.53
CA TRP A 58 -2.69 -5.44 -0.46
C TRP A 58 -2.44 -6.09 0.91
N THR A 59 -3.13 -7.18 1.23
CA THR A 59 -2.97 -7.91 2.50
C THR A 59 -1.56 -8.46 2.67
N GLY A 60 -0.98 -9.04 1.61
CA GLY A 60 0.40 -9.53 1.61
C GLY A 60 1.41 -8.43 1.86
N MET A 61 1.19 -7.22 1.30
CA MET A 61 2.05 -6.08 1.54
C MET A 61 1.98 -5.61 2.99
N ASP A 62 0.79 -5.51 3.59
CA ASP A 62 0.63 -5.13 4.99
C ASP A 62 1.22 -6.21 5.92
N LEU A 63 1.13 -7.49 5.56
CA LEU A 63 1.80 -8.58 6.27
C LEU A 63 3.32 -8.39 6.29
N VAL A 64 3.90 -8.21 5.10
CA VAL A 64 5.36 -8.04 4.96
C VAL A 64 5.83 -6.79 5.69
N MET A 65 5.13 -5.66 5.53
CA MET A 65 5.51 -4.40 6.14
C MET A 65 5.30 -4.40 7.66
N GLY A 66 4.15 -4.88 8.13
CA GLY A 66 3.78 -4.84 9.54
C GLY A 66 4.55 -5.83 10.41
N LEU A 67 4.89 -7.01 9.90
CA LEU A 67 5.60 -8.05 10.65
C LEU A 67 7.09 -8.07 10.31
N PHE A 68 7.43 -8.46 9.08
CA PHE A 68 8.84 -8.74 8.73
C PHE A 68 9.66 -7.47 8.62
N PHE A 69 9.16 -6.48 7.88
CA PHE A 69 9.90 -5.25 7.65
C PHE A 69 10.03 -4.41 8.92
N ALA A 70 8.96 -4.36 9.74
CA ALA A 70 9.02 -3.71 11.04
C ALA A 70 10.06 -4.35 11.98
N PHE A 71 10.21 -5.68 11.94
CA PHE A 71 11.24 -6.39 12.69
C PHE A 71 12.64 -6.04 12.19
N ILE A 72 12.89 -6.11 10.88
CA ILE A 72 14.18 -5.75 10.27
C ILE A 72 14.56 -4.32 10.63
N MET A 73 13.64 -3.37 10.48
CA MET A 73 13.88 -1.95 10.76
C MET A 73 14.28 -1.68 12.23
N ARG A 74 13.79 -2.49 13.18
CA ARG A 74 14.17 -2.34 14.60
C ARG A 74 15.64 -2.66 14.86
N GLY A 75 16.25 -3.55 14.07
CA GLY A 75 17.66 -3.91 14.17
C GLY A 75 18.62 -2.89 13.54
N LEU A 76 18.10 -1.92 12.76
CA LEU A 76 18.92 -0.93 12.06
C LEU A 76 19.13 0.35 12.89
N SER A 77 20.23 1.05 12.64
CA SER A 77 20.47 2.41 13.14
C SER A 77 19.50 3.42 12.48
N ASN A 78 19.34 4.59 13.07
CA ASN A 78 18.44 5.61 12.50
C ASN A 78 18.87 6.09 11.10
N ILE A 79 20.16 6.10 10.81
CA ILE A 79 20.69 6.47 9.49
C ILE A 79 20.29 5.41 8.46
N GLU A 80 20.50 4.14 8.77
CA GLU A 80 20.12 3.02 7.89
C GLU A 80 18.62 2.97 7.66
N ARG A 81 17.80 3.15 8.71
CA ARG A 81 16.33 3.24 8.59
C ARG A 81 15.92 4.34 7.63
N ALA A 82 16.54 5.52 7.71
CA ALA A 82 16.24 6.62 6.81
C ALA A 82 16.66 6.29 5.37
N GLU A 83 17.80 5.65 5.14
CA GLU A 83 18.24 5.24 3.80
C GLU A 83 17.31 4.20 3.17
N VAL A 84 16.82 3.24 3.95
CA VAL A 84 15.80 2.28 3.49
C VAL A 84 14.49 3.00 3.18
N SER A 85 14.04 3.89 4.06
CA SER A 85 12.80 4.67 3.87
C SER A 85 12.84 5.52 2.60
N LYS A 86 13.98 6.10 2.25
CA LYS A 86 14.15 6.87 1.00
C LYS A 86 13.86 6.07 -0.26
N ARG A 87 14.13 4.78 -0.24
CA ARG A 87 13.88 3.88 -1.38
C ARG A 87 12.47 3.32 -1.38
N LEU A 88 11.95 3.03 -0.20
CA LEU A 88 10.65 2.39 -0.01
C LEU A 88 9.48 3.36 -0.23
N ILE A 89 9.49 4.49 0.45
CA ILE A 89 8.35 5.41 0.51
C ILE A 89 7.89 5.91 -0.86
N PRO A 90 8.76 6.30 -1.80
CA PRO A 90 8.30 6.74 -3.12
C PRO A 90 7.55 5.66 -3.91
N MET A 91 7.82 4.38 -3.66
CA MET A 91 7.11 3.27 -4.29
C MET A 91 5.76 3.04 -3.61
N MET A 92 5.74 3.02 -2.28
CA MET A 92 4.52 2.81 -1.48
C MET A 92 3.49 3.91 -1.72
N LEU A 93 3.93 5.16 -1.81
CA LEU A 93 3.08 6.34 -2.04
C LEU A 93 2.17 6.21 -3.28
N PHE A 94 2.61 5.49 -4.30
CA PHE A 94 1.83 5.27 -5.53
C PHE A 94 1.11 3.92 -5.53
N PHE A 95 1.80 2.88 -5.06
CA PHE A 95 1.30 1.51 -5.12
C PHE A 95 0.13 1.27 -4.15
N MET A 96 0.29 1.61 -2.87
CA MET A 96 -0.70 1.28 -1.84
C MET A 96 -2.06 1.95 -2.07
N PRO A 97 -2.16 3.25 -2.38
CA PRO A 97 -3.46 3.86 -2.70
C PRO A 97 -4.14 3.24 -3.92
N SER A 98 -3.35 2.85 -4.93
CA SER A 98 -3.89 2.23 -6.15
C SER A 98 -4.53 0.87 -5.86
N ILE A 99 -3.79 -0.04 -5.21
CA ILE A 99 -4.31 -1.38 -4.91
C ILE A 99 -5.48 -1.33 -3.92
N ALA A 100 -5.42 -0.48 -2.90
CA ALA A 100 -6.51 -0.33 -1.94
C ALA A 100 -7.80 0.17 -2.61
N THR A 101 -7.70 1.26 -3.39
CA THR A 101 -8.86 1.84 -4.09
C THR A 101 -9.46 0.87 -5.09
N THR A 102 -8.62 0.20 -5.90
CA THR A 102 -9.11 -0.74 -6.92
C THR A 102 -9.70 -2.01 -6.30
N THR A 103 -9.14 -2.51 -5.19
CA THR A 103 -9.73 -3.63 -4.44
C THR A 103 -11.11 -3.28 -3.92
N ILE A 104 -11.26 -2.15 -3.23
CA ILE A 104 -12.56 -1.74 -2.67
C ILE A 104 -13.57 -1.50 -3.78
N THR A 105 -13.19 -0.81 -4.85
CA THR A 105 -14.07 -0.57 -5.99
C THR A 105 -14.53 -1.87 -6.64
N ALA A 106 -13.62 -2.79 -6.94
CA ALA A 106 -13.97 -4.09 -7.50
C ALA A 106 -14.91 -4.88 -6.57
N GLY A 107 -14.68 -4.85 -5.25
CA GLY A 107 -15.53 -5.50 -4.25
C GLY A 107 -16.96 -4.97 -4.23
N ILE A 108 -17.16 -3.65 -4.38
CA ILE A 108 -18.49 -3.05 -4.46
C ILE A 108 -19.23 -3.51 -5.74
N TYR A 109 -18.55 -3.52 -6.88
CA TYR A 109 -19.14 -4.01 -8.14
C TYR A 109 -19.46 -5.50 -8.08
N LEU A 110 -18.60 -6.31 -7.42
CA LEU A 110 -18.88 -7.74 -7.18
C LEU A 110 -20.12 -7.93 -6.31
N ALA A 111 -20.23 -7.23 -5.19
CA ALA A 111 -21.37 -7.31 -4.29
C ALA A 111 -22.67 -6.98 -5.01
N ALA A 112 -22.66 -5.92 -5.82
CA ALA A 112 -23.81 -5.52 -6.62
C ALA A 112 -24.19 -6.57 -7.68
N GLY A 113 -23.19 -7.14 -8.37
CA GLY A 113 -23.38 -8.15 -9.40
C GLY A 113 -23.84 -9.51 -8.86
N LEU A 114 -23.44 -9.86 -7.64
CA LEU A 114 -23.91 -11.06 -6.94
C LEU A 114 -25.27 -10.88 -6.28
N GLY A 115 -25.84 -9.68 -6.33
CA GLY A 115 -27.12 -9.40 -5.66
C GLY A 115 -27.05 -9.49 -4.14
N ILE A 116 -25.89 -9.23 -3.56
CA ILE A 116 -25.72 -9.23 -2.10
C ILE A 116 -26.58 -8.13 -1.49
N ASP A 117 -27.36 -8.47 -0.48
CA ASP A 117 -28.13 -7.48 0.27
C ASP A 117 -27.20 -6.55 1.04
N PHE A 118 -27.16 -5.28 0.64
CA PHE A 118 -26.35 -4.23 1.26
C PHE A 118 -26.81 -3.87 2.69
N PHE A 119 -28.00 -4.30 3.10
CA PHE A 119 -28.51 -4.15 4.46
C PHE A 119 -28.27 -5.38 5.33
N SER A 120 -27.69 -6.45 4.78
CA SER A 120 -27.31 -7.61 5.60
C SER A 120 -26.26 -7.23 6.61
N ILE A 121 -26.31 -7.84 7.79
CA ILE A 121 -25.34 -7.58 8.87
C ILE A 121 -23.88 -7.88 8.40
N TYR A 122 -23.70 -8.90 7.58
CA TYR A 122 -22.39 -9.28 7.04
C TYR A 122 -21.82 -8.21 6.11
N PHE A 123 -22.67 -7.64 5.23
CA PHE A 123 -22.24 -6.56 4.34
C PHE A 123 -21.94 -5.27 5.12
N ILE A 124 -22.78 -4.92 6.10
CA ILE A 124 -22.58 -3.73 6.94
C ILE A 124 -21.25 -3.82 7.69
N ILE A 125 -20.93 -4.97 8.31
CA ILE A 125 -19.64 -5.17 8.99
C ILE A 125 -18.48 -5.03 8.01
N THR A 126 -18.58 -5.66 6.83
CA THR A 126 -17.58 -5.56 5.76
C THR A 126 -17.36 -4.12 5.33
N ALA A 127 -18.44 -3.37 5.09
CA ALA A 127 -18.39 -1.96 4.70
C ALA A 127 -17.77 -1.07 5.78
N ILE A 128 -18.08 -1.31 7.05
CA ILE A 128 -17.46 -0.59 8.18
C ILE A 128 -15.95 -0.85 8.23
N ILE A 129 -15.52 -2.10 8.09
CA ILE A 129 -14.09 -2.44 8.09
C ILE A 129 -13.40 -1.78 6.88
N ALA A 130 -13.99 -1.86 5.68
CA ALA A 130 -13.45 -1.20 4.48
C ALA A 130 -13.36 0.31 4.65
N LEU A 131 -14.34 0.94 5.31
CA LEU A 131 -14.31 2.36 5.65
C LEU A 131 -13.17 2.70 6.61
N ILE A 132 -12.97 1.90 7.67
CA ILE A 132 -11.86 2.09 8.61
C ILE A 132 -10.51 1.99 7.89
N LEU A 133 -10.33 0.98 7.04
CA LEU A 133 -9.13 0.81 6.22
C LEU A 133 -8.90 2.01 5.29
N THR A 134 -9.96 2.51 4.67
CA THR A 134 -9.91 3.70 3.81
C THR A 134 -9.50 4.95 4.58
N VAL A 135 -10.10 5.17 5.74
CA VAL A 135 -9.75 6.30 6.63
C VAL A 135 -8.29 6.21 7.08
N GLN A 136 -7.83 5.04 7.50
CA GLN A 136 -6.42 4.84 7.85
C GLN A 136 -5.50 5.13 6.66
N GLY A 137 -5.83 4.63 5.46
CA GLY A 137 -5.06 4.84 4.24
C GLY A 137 -4.96 6.31 3.84
N LEU A 138 -6.11 6.98 3.72
CA LEU A 138 -6.17 8.35 3.20
C LEU A 138 -5.81 9.42 4.22
N LEU A 139 -6.19 9.25 5.50
CA LEU A 139 -6.01 10.29 6.51
C LEU A 139 -4.77 10.10 7.39
N ILE A 140 -4.16 8.94 7.39
CA ILE A 140 -2.98 8.67 8.22
C ILE A 140 -1.79 8.26 7.37
N PHE A 141 -1.89 7.16 6.58
CA PHE A 141 -0.76 6.69 5.76
C PHE A 141 -0.33 7.72 4.73
N LEU A 142 -1.26 8.13 3.86
CA LEU A 142 -0.95 9.04 2.76
C LEU A 142 -0.34 10.37 3.23
N PRO A 143 -0.87 11.08 4.25
CA PRO A 143 -0.22 12.28 4.76
C PRO A 143 1.16 12.05 5.36
N ASN A 144 1.37 10.91 6.04
CA ASN A 144 2.67 10.57 6.60
C ASN A 144 3.69 10.31 5.49
N GLU A 145 3.31 9.53 4.47
CA GLU A 145 4.17 9.25 3.32
C GLU A 145 4.53 10.51 2.55
N LEU A 146 3.57 11.41 2.33
CA LEU A 146 3.81 12.71 1.71
C LEU A 146 4.79 13.58 2.54
N ARG A 147 4.68 13.57 3.87
CA ARG A 147 5.62 14.26 4.75
C ARG A 147 7.02 13.66 4.68
N ILE A 148 7.15 12.32 4.68
CA ILE A 148 8.44 11.65 4.54
C ILE A 148 9.02 11.96 3.16
N TYR A 149 8.22 11.84 2.11
CA TYR A 149 8.64 12.13 0.74
C TYR A 149 9.13 13.58 0.57
N SER A 150 8.41 14.53 1.16
CA SER A 150 8.82 15.95 1.20
C SER A 150 10.19 16.15 1.90
N GLU A 151 10.44 15.45 3.01
CA GLU A 151 11.75 15.50 3.69
C GLU A 151 12.86 14.88 2.83
N ILE A 152 12.57 13.80 2.12
CA ILE A 152 13.51 13.18 1.19
C ILE A 152 13.90 14.15 0.08
N LEU A 153 12.93 14.84 -0.53
CA LEU A 153 13.18 15.82 -1.59
C LEU A 153 13.98 17.04 -1.09
N ARG A 154 13.85 17.40 0.18
CA ARG A 154 14.62 18.47 0.83
C ARG A 154 16.02 18.04 1.26
N GLY A 155 16.49 16.86 0.82
CA GLY A 155 17.80 16.33 1.14
C GLY A 155 17.89 15.61 2.49
N SER A 156 16.75 15.12 3.00
CA SER A 156 16.69 14.31 4.24
C SER A 156 17.29 15.00 5.48
N ARG A 157 17.03 16.29 5.63
CA ARG A 157 17.58 17.10 6.73
C ARG A 157 17.13 16.63 8.11
N ASN A 158 15.93 16.02 8.21
CA ASN A 158 15.37 15.54 9.47
C ASN A 158 15.21 14.02 9.46
N VAL A 159 16.31 13.31 9.71
CA VAL A 159 16.38 11.84 9.78
C VAL A 159 15.43 11.28 10.83
N GLU A 160 15.36 11.91 12.00
CA GLU A 160 14.50 11.47 13.10
C GLU A 160 13.01 11.50 12.72
N LYS A 161 12.56 12.54 12.04
CA LYS A 161 11.18 12.66 11.54
C LYS A 161 10.86 11.57 10.52
N ILE A 162 11.77 11.30 9.56
CA ILE A 162 11.62 10.23 8.57
C ILE A 162 11.43 8.89 9.29
N VAL A 163 12.34 8.56 10.20
CA VAL A 163 12.32 7.29 10.95
C VAL A 163 11.05 7.16 11.78
N ARG A 164 10.68 8.19 12.53
CA ARG A 164 9.49 8.17 13.38
C ARG A 164 8.22 7.91 12.57
N LEU A 165 8.01 8.61 11.46
CA LEU A 165 6.82 8.45 10.63
C LEU A 165 6.82 7.09 9.92
N THR A 166 7.97 6.62 9.41
CA THR A 166 8.07 5.28 8.81
C THR A 166 7.74 4.20 9.83
N MET A 167 8.34 4.23 11.01
CA MET A 167 8.06 3.24 12.06
C MET A 167 6.61 3.28 12.54
N PHE A 168 5.97 4.45 12.53
CA PHE A 168 4.55 4.57 12.82
C PHE A 168 3.70 3.90 11.73
N ASN A 169 3.99 4.15 10.45
CA ASN A 169 3.29 3.51 9.32
C ASN A 169 3.44 1.98 9.37
N LEU A 170 4.63 1.45 9.69
CA LEU A 170 4.83 0.00 9.83
C LEU A 170 3.96 -0.62 10.94
N LYS A 171 3.78 0.08 12.07
CA LYS A 171 2.86 -0.38 13.12
C LYS A 171 1.40 -0.33 12.67
N LEU A 172 1.05 0.67 11.89
CA LEU A 172 -0.30 0.84 11.37
C LEU A 172 -0.63 -0.24 10.33
N SER A 173 0.36 -0.66 9.49
CA SER A 173 0.22 -1.81 8.58
C SER A 173 -0.18 -3.09 9.33
N LEU A 174 0.35 -3.32 10.52
CA LEU A 174 -0.09 -4.46 11.34
C LEU A 174 -1.57 -4.35 11.75
N SER A 175 -2.05 -3.15 12.08
CA SER A 175 -3.47 -2.91 12.34
C SER A 175 -4.33 -3.15 11.10
N GLN A 176 -3.90 -2.69 9.93
CA GLN A 176 -4.59 -2.96 8.67
C GLN A 176 -4.64 -4.45 8.36
N LEU A 177 -3.53 -5.17 8.53
CA LEU A 177 -3.47 -6.62 8.35
C LEU A 177 -4.54 -7.35 9.16
N VAL A 178 -4.70 -7.02 10.45
CA VAL A 178 -5.72 -7.64 11.32
C VAL A 178 -7.12 -7.40 10.77
N LEU A 179 -7.44 -6.16 10.39
CA LEU A 179 -8.73 -5.82 9.79
C LEU A 179 -8.96 -6.51 8.45
N GLN A 180 -7.93 -6.63 7.63
CA GLN A 180 -7.99 -7.34 6.35
C GLN A 180 -8.20 -8.85 6.52
N ILE A 181 -7.58 -9.48 7.51
CA ILE A 181 -7.86 -10.89 7.83
C ILE A 181 -9.34 -11.07 8.22
N VAL A 182 -9.88 -10.18 9.04
CA VAL A 182 -11.29 -10.21 9.43
C VAL A 182 -12.19 -10.05 8.21
N ILE A 183 -11.94 -9.07 7.34
CA ILE A 183 -12.77 -8.85 6.14
C ILE A 183 -12.72 -10.04 5.17
N ILE A 184 -11.58 -10.74 5.05
CA ILE A 184 -11.44 -11.95 4.22
C ILE A 184 -12.39 -13.08 4.69
N VAL A 185 -12.60 -13.22 6.01
CA VAL A 185 -13.58 -14.19 6.55
C VAL A 185 -14.99 -13.87 6.03
N PHE A 186 -15.40 -12.59 6.03
CA PHE A 186 -16.69 -12.20 5.48
C PHE A 186 -16.77 -12.38 3.96
N MET A 187 -15.66 -12.15 3.22
CA MET A 187 -15.60 -12.45 1.79
C MET A 187 -15.78 -13.95 1.51
N ALA A 188 -15.19 -14.82 2.33
CA ALA A 188 -15.40 -16.27 2.22
C ALA A 188 -16.86 -16.64 2.47
N HIS A 189 -17.53 -16.01 3.45
CA HIS A 189 -18.97 -16.21 3.68
C HIS A 189 -19.81 -15.84 2.44
N PHE A 190 -19.53 -14.72 1.80
CA PHE A 190 -20.24 -14.34 0.56
C PHE A 190 -19.96 -15.32 -0.59
N ALA A 191 -18.72 -15.78 -0.76
CA ALA A 191 -18.32 -16.69 -1.81
C ALA A 191 -18.94 -18.10 -1.66
N THR A 192 -19.23 -18.53 -0.41
CA THR A 192 -19.83 -19.84 -0.10
C THR A 192 -21.35 -19.80 0.02
N GLY A 193 -22.00 -18.70 -0.32
CA GLY A 193 -23.46 -18.55 -0.22
C GLY A 193 -23.99 -18.60 1.20
N GLY A 194 -23.19 -18.19 2.18
CA GLY A 194 -23.61 -18.12 3.58
C GLY A 194 -23.57 -19.44 4.34
N SER A 195 -22.84 -20.43 3.86
CA SER A 195 -22.73 -21.77 4.48
C SER A 195 -21.63 -21.89 5.53
N LEU A 196 -21.30 -20.78 6.21
CA LEU A 196 -20.38 -20.79 7.37
C LEU A 196 -21.16 -20.95 8.67
#